data_a5a86531579a79eab2996150b39c1013
#
_entry.id   a5a86531579a79eab2996150b39c1013
#
_cell.length_a   1.000
_cell.length_b   1.000
_cell.length_c   1.000
_cell.angle_alpha   90.00
_cell.angle_beta   90.00
_cell.angle_gamma   90.00
#
_symmetry.space_group_name_H-M   'P 1'
#
loop_
_entity.id
_entity.type
_entity.pdbx_description
1 polymer ?
#
loop_
_entity_poly.entity_id
_entity_poly.type
_entity_poly.pdbx_seq_one_letter_code
_entity_poly.pdbx_strand_id
1 'polypeptide(L)'
;VAADDWEVTVNSVKDGISSVGDEFMGTEAQGQFVVVDLSVKNTASAPDFFWEDNIKLGDESGNTYSADSEAGLYAAEDSILFAEEINPGNTAKGVLVFDVPADVSPDKLTFEGGLFSDPIEISLG
;
A
#
# COMPACT_ATOMS: atom_id res chain seq x y z
N VAL A 1 -8.08 -10.11 -3.24
CA VAL A 1 -9.15 -9.91 -2.27
C VAL A 1 -10.06 -8.79 -2.73
N ALA A 2 -11.35 -9.06 -2.75
CA ALA A 2 -12.33 -8.05 -3.11
C ALA A 2 -12.54 -7.08 -1.95
N ALA A 3 -12.49 -5.78 -2.23
CA ALA A 3 -12.63 -4.71 -1.25
C ALA A 3 -13.50 -3.62 -1.87
N ASP A 4 -14.80 -3.65 -1.60
CA ASP A 4 -15.79 -2.76 -2.21
C ASP A 4 -15.73 -2.83 -3.74
N ASP A 5 -15.44 -1.71 -4.40
CA ASP A 5 -15.35 -1.61 -5.84
C ASP A 5 -13.94 -1.90 -6.38
N TRP A 6 -13.09 -2.50 -5.55
CA TRP A 6 -11.71 -2.82 -5.91
C TRP A 6 -11.41 -4.29 -5.68
N GLU A 7 -10.54 -4.85 -6.51
CA GLU A 7 -9.90 -6.13 -6.26
C GLU A 7 -8.42 -5.86 -6.01
N VAL A 8 -7.97 -6.14 -4.80
CA VAL A 8 -6.60 -5.85 -4.35
C VAL A 8 -5.81 -7.14 -4.27
N THR A 9 -4.66 -7.17 -4.93
CA THR A 9 -3.74 -8.30 -4.91
C THR A 9 -2.38 -7.85 -4.40
N VAL A 10 -1.90 -8.47 -3.33
CA VAL A 10 -0.54 -8.24 -2.83
C VAL A 10 0.40 -9.16 -3.58
N ASN A 11 1.33 -8.58 -4.34
CA ASN A 11 2.28 -9.33 -5.14
C ASN A 11 3.53 -9.72 -4.35
N SER A 12 4.01 -8.80 -3.50
CA SER A 12 5.16 -9.07 -2.63
C SER A 12 5.17 -8.12 -1.45
N VAL A 13 5.83 -8.55 -0.38
CA VAL A 13 6.08 -7.75 0.82
C VAL A 13 7.54 -7.92 1.19
N LYS A 14 8.24 -6.80 1.39
CA LYS A 14 9.64 -6.82 1.85
C LYS A 14 9.75 -5.95 3.08
N ASP A 15 10.26 -6.51 4.16
CA ASP A 15 10.53 -5.78 5.39
C ASP A 15 12.04 -5.64 5.65
N GLY A 16 12.38 -4.94 6.72
CA GLY A 16 13.78 -4.77 7.11
C GLY A 16 14.58 -3.90 6.16
N ILE A 17 13.92 -3.04 5.38
CA ILE A 17 14.59 -2.18 4.41
C ILE A 17 14.93 -0.86 5.08
N SER A 18 16.19 -0.44 5.00
CA SER A 18 16.66 0.77 5.68
C SER A 18 16.51 2.04 4.85
N SER A 19 16.46 1.92 3.54
CA SER A 19 16.32 3.08 2.65
C SER A 19 15.69 2.69 1.33
N VAL A 20 15.07 3.67 0.66
CA VAL A 20 14.52 3.52 -0.69
C VAL A 20 15.06 4.65 -1.57
N GLY A 21 15.13 4.39 -2.87
CA GLY A 21 15.70 5.34 -3.83
C GLY A 21 17.19 5.08 -4.05
N ASP A 22 17.90 6.09 -4.52
CA ASP A 22 19.34 5.99 -4.78
C ASP A 22 20.14 7.02 -3.95
N GLU A 23 21.42 7.16 -4.23
CA GLU A 23 22.32 8.07 -3.49
C GLU A 23 21.91 9.54 -3.58
N PHE A 24 21.25 9.91 -4.67
CA PHE A 24 20.90 11.30 -4.96
C PHE A 24 19.45 11.61 -4.65
N MET A 25 18.57 10.64 -4.84
CA MET A 25 17.12 10.78 -4.68
C MET A 25 16.59 9.63 -3.87
N GLY A 26 16.50 9.81 -2.56
CA GLY A 26 16.01 8.74 -1.70
C GLY A 26 15.73 9.22 -0.29
N THR A 27 15.26 8.33 0.54
CA THR A 27 14.98 8.60 1.94
C THR A 27 15.31 7.37 2.78
N GLU A 28 15.68 7.62 4.04
CA GLU A 28 15.99 6.57 5.00
C GLU A 28 14.84 6.38 5.98
N ALA A 29 14.63 5.15 6.41
CA ALA A 29 13.62 4.84 7.41
C ALA A 29 14.03 5.33 8.78
N GLN A 30 13.08 5.76 9.57
CA GLN A 30 13.30 6.03 10.99
C GLN A 30 13.49 4.73 11.77
N GLY A 31 12.76 3.69 11.40
CA GLY A 31 12.91 2.32 11.92
C GLY A 31 13.27 1.37 10.80
N GLN A 32 12.29 0.86 10.11
CA GLN A 32 12.46 0.06 8.89
C GLN A 32 11.37 0.42 7.90
N PHE A 33 11.66 0.28 6.62
CA PHE A 33 10.63 0.33 5.61
C PHE A 33 10.08 -1.06 5.36
N VAL A 34 8.75 -1.14 5.27
CA VAL A 34 8.04 -2.29 4.73
C VAL A 34 7.51 -1.87 3.36
N VAL A 35 7.96 -2.56 2.33
CA VAL A 35 7.61 -2.25 0.93
C VAL A 35 6.61 -3.28 0.45
N VAL A 36 5.42 -2.82 0.08
CA VAL A 36 4.34 -3.69 -0.40
C VAL A 36 4.08 -3.38 -1.87
N ASP A 37 4.29 -4.36 -2.73
CA ASP A 37 3.95 -4.30 -4.15
C ASP A 37 2.55 -4.88 -4.32
N LEU A 38 1.65 -4.10 -4.88
CA LEU A 38 0.27 -4.54 -5.04
C LEU A 38 -0.32 -4.14 -6.39
N SER A 39 -1.37 -4.84 -6.78
CA SER A 39 -2.17 -4.53 -7.95
C SER A 39 -3.59 -4.24 -7.50
N VAL A 40 -4.22 -3.23 -8.07
CA VAL A 40 -5.62 -2.90 -7.81
C VAL A 40 -6.38 -2.87 -9.12
N LYS A 41 -7.53 -3.52 -9.14
CA LYS A 41 -8.41 -3.55 -10.29
C LYS A 41 -9.71 -2.84 -9.93
N ASN A 42 -10.15 -1.94 -10.80
CA ASN A 42 -11.45 -1.29 -10.63
C ASN A 42 -12.55 -2.25 -11.07
N THR A 43 -13.37 -2.67 -10.12
CA THR A 43 -14.50 -3.57 -10.37
C THR A 43 -15.85 -2.84 -10.39
N ALA A 44 -15.83 -1.53 -10.22
CA ALA A 44 -17.02 -0.69 -10.34
C ALA A 44 -17.39 -0.47 -11.81
N SER A 45 -18.48 0.25 -12.04
CA SER A 45 -18.94 0.57 -13.39
C SER A 45 -18.53 1.97 -13.88
N ALA A 46 -17.74 2.68 -13.09
CA ALA A 46 -17.28 4.03 -13.41
C ALA A 46 -15.80 4.20 -13.06
N PRO A 47 -15.09 5.11 -13.74
CA PRO A 47 -13.70 5.41 -13.39
C PRO A 47 -13.57 5.94 -11.97
N ASP A 48 -12.47 5.58 -11.30
CA ASP A 48 -12.21 6.03 -9.92
C ASP A 48 -10.71 6.04 -9.66
N PHE A 49 -10.33 6.75 -8.58
CA PHE A 49 -8.96 6.79 -8.09
C PHE A 49 -8.83 5.85 -6.90
N PHE A 50 -7.71 5.15 -6.84
CA PHE A 50 -7.36 4.37 -5.65
C PHE A 50 -6.52 5.25 -4.71
N TRP A 51 -6.98 5.41 -3.49
CA TRP A 51 -6.32 6.26 -2.50
C TRP A 51 -5.48 5.42 -1.55
N GLU A 52 -4.17 5.72 -1.48
CA GLU A 52 -3.27 4.99 -0.57
C GLU A 52 -3.67 5.11 0.91
N ASP A 53 -4.31 6.22 1.28
CA ASP A 53 -4.76 6.44 2.65
C ASP A 53 -5.82 5.44 3.10
N ASN A 54 -6.45 4.74 2.16
CA ASN A 54 -7.42 3.70 2.47
C ASN A 54 -6.77 2.39 2.92
N ILE A 55 -5.46 2.26 2.76
CA ILE A 55 -4.72 1.06 3.18
C ILE A 55 -3.82 1.39 4.35
N LYS A 56 -3.92 0.59 5.40
CA LYS A 56 -3.06 0.67 6.59
C LYS A 56 -2.36 -0.66 6.79
N LEU A 57 -1.12 -0.61 7.26
CA LEU A 57 -0.39 -1.80 7.67
C LEU A 57 -0.70 -2.08 9.14
N GLY A 58 -0.98 -3.33 9.47
CA GLY A 58 -1.22 -3.76 10.85
C GLY A 58 -0.16 -4.71 11.35
N ASP A 59 0.13 -4.65 12.64
CA ASP A 59 0.99 -5.61 13.31
C ASP A 59 0.18 -6.55 14.22
N GLU A 60 0.85 -7.52 14.83
CA GLU A 60 0.20 -8.50 15.70
C GLU A 60 -0.36 -7.88 16.98
N SER A 61 0.16 -6.73 17.37
CA SER A 61 -0.26 -6.03 18.60
C SER A 61 -1.48 -5.15 18.40
N GLY A 62 -1.97 -5.02 17.15
CA GLY A 62 -3.14 -4.21 16.85
C GLY A 62 -2.82 -2.78 16.48
N ASN A 63 -1.54 -2.42 16.34
CA ASN A 63 -1.14 -1.11 15.86
C ASN A 63 -1.33 -1.01 14.34
N THR A 64 -1.66 0.18 13.87
CA THR A 64 -1.81 0.45 12.45
C THR A 64 -0.85 1.57 12.02
N TYR A 65 -0.40 1.48 10.79
CA TYR A 65 0.59 2.41 10.22
C TYR A 65 0.11 2.93 8.89
N SER A 66 0.30 4.21 8.65
CA SER A 66 -0.02 4.84 7.36
C SER A 66 1.15 4.73 6.40
N ALA A 67 0.87 4.72 5.11
CA ALA A 67 1.90 4.73 4.09
C ALA A 67 2.68 6.06 4.10
N ASP A 68 3.98 5.96 3.80
CA ASP A 68 4.85 7.12 3.62
C ASP A 68 4.88 7.44 2.12
N SER A 69 4.16 8.48 1.72
CA SER A 69 4.03 8.85 0.30
C SER A 69 5.36 9.28 -0.32
N GLU A 70 6.20 9.96 0.44
CA GLU A 70 7.52 10.38 -0.05
C GLU A 70 8.40 9.17 -0.34
N ALA A 71 8.47 8.22 0.61
CA ALA A 71 9.23 6.99 0.40
C ALA A 71 8.68 6.18 -0.77
N GLY A 72 7.37 6.15 -0.94
CA GLY A 72 6.72 5.48 -2.06
C GLY A 72 7.15 6.02 -3.42
N LEU A 73 7.34 7.32 -3.54
CA LEU A 73 7.81 7.95 -4.76
C LEU A 73 9.23 7.52 -5.12
N TYR A 74 10.10 7.35 -4.12
CA TYR A 74 11.47 6.91 -4.36
C TYR A 74 11.58 5.41 -4.61
N ALA A 75 10.64 4.63 -4.08
CA ALA A 75 10.67 3.17 -4.23
C ALA A 75 10.27 2.72 -5.62
N ALA A 76 9.38 3.45 -6.30
CA ALA A 76 8.88 3.09 -7.62
C ALA A 76 8.47 4.35 -8.37
N GLU A 77 9.37 4.88 -9.20
CA GLU A 77 9.12 6.09 -9.98
C GLU A 77 7.96 5.94 -10.97
N ASP A 78 7.76 4.74 -11.46
CA ASP A 78 6.71 4.43 -12.44
C ASP A 78 5.41 3.91 -11.81
N SER A 79 5.28 4.01 -10.49
CA SER A 79 4.05 3.65 -9.82
C SER A 79 2.96 4.66 -10.16
N ILE A 80 1.87 4.19 -10.75
CA ILE A 80 0.74 5.04 -11.14
C ILE A 80 -0.42 4.97 -10.15
N LEU A 81 -0.23 4.25 -9.05
CA LEU A 81 -1.33 3.92 -8.14
C LEU A 81 -2.02 5.15 -7.55
N PHE A 82 -1.28 6.26 -7.36
CA PHE A 82 -1.78 7.44 -6.67
C PHE A 82 -2.09 8.62 -7.57
N ALA A 83 -1.80 8.53 -8.83
CA ALA A 83 -1.78 9.67 -9.74
C ALA A 83 -2.79 9.59 -10.88
N GLU A 84 -3.39 8.45 -11.10
CA GLU A 84 -4.24 8.23 -12.25
C GLU A 84 -5.60 7.64 -11.90
N GLU A 85 -6.58 8.05 -12.68
CA GLU A 85 -7.91 7.47 -12.66
C GLU A 85 -7.88 6.11 -13.34
N ILE A 86 -8.43 5.10 -12.68
CA ILE A 86 -8.47 3.74 -13.18
C ILE A 86 -9.86 3.44 -13.74
N ASN A 87 -9.93 3.11 -15.00
CA ASN A 87 -11.20 2.79 -15.66
C ASN A 87 -11.71 1.41 -15.24
N PRO A 88 -13.03 1.17 -15.34
CA PRO A 88 -13.61 -0.13 -15.01
C PRO A 88 -12.90 -1.28 -15.77
N GLY A 89 -12.57 -2.33 -15.04
CA GLY A 89 -11.90 -3.49 -15.59
C GLY A 89 -10.38 -3.37 -15.74
N ASN A 90 -9.83 -2.17 -15.58
CA ASN A 90 -8.38 -1.96 -15.66
C ASN A 90 -7.72 -2.22 -14.31
N THR A 91 -6.46 -2.62 -14.38
CA THR A 91 -5.61 -2.90 -13.22
C THR A 91 -4.42 -1.96 -13.21
N ALA A 92 -4.14 -1.36 -12.07
CA ALA A 92 -2.94 -0.56 -11.86
C ALA A 92 -2.03 -1.25 -10.86
N LYS A 93 -0.72 -1.10 -11.02
CA LYS A 93 0.28 -1.60 -10.10
C LYS A 93 0.91 -0.43 -9.37
N GLY A 94 1.24 -0.64 -8.12
CA GLY A 94 1.92 0.36 -7.34
C GLY A 94 2.62 -0.23 -6.13
N VAL A 95 3.42 0.61 -5.51
CA VAL A 95 4.19 0.24 -4.33
C VAL A 95 3.79 1.16 -3.20
N LEU A 96 3.44 0.57 -2.06
CA LEU A 96 3.23 1.28 -0.80
C LEU A 96 4.43 1.03 0.10
N VAL A 97 4.90 2.08 0.75
CA VAL A 97 6.02 2.00 1.69
C VAL A 97 5.55 2.50 3.04
N PHE A 98 5.80 1.71 4.06
CA PHE A 98 5.44 2.04 5.45
C PHE A 98 6.73 2.15 6.27
N ASP A 99 6.88 3.24 7.02
CA ASP A 99 8.00 3.40 7.95
C ASP A 99 7.52 3.00 9.33
N VAL A 100 8.02 1.87 9.83
CA VAL A 100 7.58 1.29 11.10
C VAL A 100 8.78 1.03 12.00
N PRO A 101 8.57 0.89 13.33
CA PRO A 101 9.67 0.53 14.22
C PRO A 101 10.39 -0.74 13.78
N ALA A 102 11.70 -0.81 14.04
CA ALA A 102 12.55 -1.88 13.54
C ALA A 102 12.19 -3.27 14.06
N ASP A 103 11.49 -3.36 15.18
CA ASP A 103 11.06 -4.61 15.80
C ASP A 103 9.65 -5.04 15.41
N VAL A 104 8.98 -4.30 14.55
CA VAL A 104 7.62 -4.62 14.09
C VAL A 104 7.67 -5.66 12.99
N SER A 105 6.81 -6.67 13.11
CA SER A 105 6.57 -7.64 12.04
C SER A 105 5.23 -7.34 11.39
N PRO A 106 5.21 -7.08 10.08
CA PRO A 106 3.95 -6.84 9.38
C PRO A 106 3.08 -8.10 9.39
N ASP A 107 1.82 -7.92 9.69
CA ASP A 107 0.86 -9.01 9.82
C ASP A 107 -0.22 -8.97 8.73
N LYS A 108 -0.78 -7.79 8.50
CA LYS A 108 -1.88 -7.62 7.57
C LYS A 108 -1.93 -6.22 6.98
N LEU A 109 -2.65 -6.10 5.87
CA LEU A 109 -3.12 -4.81 5.36
C LEU A 109 -4.61 -4.70 5.66
N THR A 110 -5.06 -3.51 6.04
CA THR A 110 -6.47 -3.22 6.24
C THR A 110 -6.90 -2.22 5.20
N PHE A 111 -7.92 -2.56 4.42
CA PHE A 111 -8.51 -1.68 3.42
C PHE A 111 -9.82 -1.11 3.94
N GLU A 112 -9.91 0.20 3.95
CA GLU A 112 -11.11 0.93 4.37
C GLU A 112 -11.65 1.71 3.17
N GLY A 113 -12.53 1.08 2.39
CA GLY A 113 -12.94 1.61 1.09
C GLY A 113 -14.11 2.56 1.10
N GLY A 114 -14.95 2.55 2.11
CA GLY A 114 -16.14 3.38 2.13
C GLY A 114 -16.61 3.71 3.53
N LEU A 115 -17.47 4.74 3.62
CA LEU A 115 -18.00 5.23 4.91
C LEU A 115 -18.86 4.20 5.63
N PHE A 116 -19.49 3.31 4.89
CA PHE A 116 -20.42 2.33 5.45
C PHE A 116 -19.96 0.89 5.29
N SER A 117 -18.76 0.69 4.78
CA SER A 117 -18.19 -0.64 4.61
C SER A 117 -17.33 -1.01 5.79
N ASP A 118 -17.37 -2.28 6.19
CA ASP A 118 -16.46 -2.79 7.20
C ASP A 118 -15.05 -2.88 6.63
N PRO A 119 -14.01 -2.64 7.42
CA PRO A 119 -12.64 -2.82 6.96
C PRO A 119 -12.38 -4.26 6.50
N ILE A 120 -11.65 -4.40 5.41
CA ILE A 120 -11.29 -5.71 4.85
C ILE A 120 -9.81 -5.95 5.15
N GLU A 121 -9.51 -7.10 5.74
CA GLU A 121 -8.15 -7.47 6.12
C GLU A 121 -7.55 -8.42 5.09
N ILE A 122 -6.28 -8.15 4.73
CA ILE A 122 -5.51 -8.99 3.83
C ILE A 122 -4.30 -9.50 4.61
N SER A 123 -4.24 -10.80 4.84
CA SER A 123 -3.14 -11.42 5.58
C SER A 123 -1.85 -11.36 4.76
N LEU A 124 -0.74 -11.03 5.41
CA LEU A 124 0.59 -10.95 4.78
C LEU A 124 1.50 -12.13 5.11
N GLY A 125 1.07 -12.98 6.01
CA GLY A 125 1.93 -14.09 6.36
C GLY A 125 1.25 -15.32 6.89
#